data_3349587f0073c36d14206ba9c74df760
#
_entry.id   3349587f0073c36d14206ba9c74df760
#
_cell.length_a   1.000
_cell.length_b   1.000
_cell.length_c   1.000
_cell.angle_alpha   90.00
_cell.angle_beta   90.00
_cell.angle_gamma   90.00
#
_symmetry.space_group_name_H-M   'P 1'
#
loop_
_entity.id
_entity.type
_entity.pdbx_description
1 polymer ?
#
loop_
_entity_poly.entity_id
_entity_poly.type
_entity_poly.pdbx_seq_one_letter_code
_entity_poly.pdbx_strand_id
1 'polypeptide(L)'
;MTLSGYFKPMLLSLGVISIVLTVWIAKRMRILDGETAPYVTVPQTLVYFGWLFIEIIKANIAVVRAVMSPDLTVSPTLTRIPTPQKTDIGKVMFANSITLTPGTVSVDIQDDHILVHALLSDMSDPADFAEMAERSAWAIGEDIDVPRKIGDAS
;
A
#
# COMPACT_ATOMS: atom_id res chain seq x y z
N MET A 1 -28.02 5.90 1.36
CA MET A 1 -29.41 5.38 1.52
C MET A 1 -29.66 4.79 2.90
N THR A 2 -28.76 4.05 3.49
CA THR A 2 -28.91 3.49 4.85
C THR A 2 -28.95 4.52 5.96
N LEU A 3 -28.39 5.70 5.77
CA LEU A 3 -28.36 6.79 6.76
C LEU A 3 -29.59 7.72 6.74
N SER A 4 -30.41 7.72 5.70
CA SER A 4 -31.56 8.63 5.58
C SER A 4 -32.90 8.01 5.93
N GLY A 5 -32.99 6.69 6.12
CA GLY A 5 -34.23 5.98 6.44
C GLY A 5 -35.35 6.04 5.40
N TYR A 6 -35.11 6.68 4.25
CA TYR A 6 -36.11 6.85 3.19
C TYR A 6 -36.12 5.65 2.21
N PHE A 7 -36.96 4.67 2.47
CA PHE A 7 -37.16 3.49 1.60
C PHE A 7 -38.36 3.68 0.67
N LYS A 8 -38.39 4.77 -0.11
CA LYS A 8 -39.45 4.92 -1.14
C LYS A 8 -39.10 4.04 -2.36
N PRO A 9 -40.07 3.33 -2.96
CA PRO A 9 -39.81 2.44 -4.11
C PRO A 9 -39.12 3.17 -5.28
N MET A 10 -39.42 4.43 -5.50
CA MET A 10 -38.79 5.26 -6.52
C MET A 10 -37.28 5.47 -6.25
N LEU A 11 -36.86 5.67 -5.00
CA LEU A 11 -35.45 5.84 -4.64
C LEU A 11 -34.68 4.52 -4.75
N LEU A 12 -35.33 3.40 -4.43
CA LEU A 12 -34.73 2.09 -4.59
C LEU A 12 -34.54 1.74 -6.07
N SER A 13 -35.51 2.02 -6.92
CA SER A 13 -35.38 1.76 -8.37
C SER A 13 -34.28 2.63 -9.00
N LEU A 14 -34.18 3.90 -8.65
CA LEU A 14 -33.08 4.78 -9.08
C LEU A 14 -31.73 4.28 -8.59
N GLY A 15 -31.65 3.78 -7.35
CA GLY A 15 -30.42 3.19 -6.79
C GLY A 15 -29.98 1.96 -7.56
N VAL A 16 -30.90 1.05 -7.87
CA VAL A 16 -30.60 -0.15 -8.68
C VAL A 16 -30.14 0.21 -10.08
N ILE A 17 -30.83 1.15 -10.74
CA ILE A 17 -30.47 1.63 -12.08
C ILE A 17 -29.06 2.24 -12.05
N SER A 18 -28.75 3.05 -11.05
CA SER A 18 -27.42 3.65 -10.88
C SER A 18 -26.32 2.60 -10.71
N ILE A 19 -26.56 1.58 -9.87
CA ILE A 19 -25.61 0.48 -9.67
C ILE A 19 -25.38 -0.29 -10.99
N VAL A 20 -26.45 -0.67 -11.68
CA VAL A 20 -26.36 -1.40 -12.94
C VAL A 20 -25.60 -0.59 -13.99
N LEU A 21 -25.90 0.70 -14.12
CA LEU A 21 -25.22 1.61 -15.06
C LEU A 21 -23.73 1.73 -14.72
N THR A 22 -23.39 1.91 -13.45
CA THR A 22 -22.00 2.01 -12.99
C THR A 22 -21.22 0.74 -13.29
N VAL A 23 -21.79 -0.43 -12.96
CA VAL A 23 -21.14 -1.73 -13.24
C VAL A 23 -21.00 -1.97 -14.74
N TRP A 24 -21.99 -1.57 -15.53
CA TRP A 24 -21.93 -1.70 -16.99
C TRP A 24 -20.83 -0.82 -17.59
N ILE A 25 -20.72 0.45 -17.16
CA ILE A 25 -19.67 1.36 -17.60
C ILE A 25 -18.30 0.81 -17.18
N ALA A 26 -18.14 0.40 -15.92
CA ALA A 26 -16.88 -0.14 -15.40
C ALA A 26 -16.40 -1.37 -16.18
N LYS A 27 -17.33 -2.28 -16.53
CA LYS A 27 -17.03 -3.44 -17.40
C LYS A 27 -16.63 -3.02 -18.82
N ARG A 28 -17.33 -2.02 -19.39
CA ARG A 28 -17.03 -1.51 -20.74
C ARG A 28 -15.66 -0.83 -20.80
N MET A 29 -15.25 -0.15 -19.74
CA MET A 29 -13.94 0.50 -19.64
C MET A 29 -12.81 -0.49 -19.33
N ARG A 30 -13.11 -1.78 -19.17
CA ARG A 30 -12.14 -2.84 -18.77
C ARG A 30 -11.36 -2.50 -17.48
N ILE A 31 -11.94 -1.69 -16.61
CA ILE A 31 -11.37 -1.35 -15.29
C ILE A 31 -11.48 -2.54 -14.32
N LEU A 32 -12.45 -3.45 -14.58
CA LEU A 32 -12.65 -4.67 -13.79
C LEU A 32 -11.90 -5.85 -14.44
N ASP A 33 -10.58 -5.75 -14.50
CA ASP A 33 -9.73 -6.86 -14.86
C ASP A 33 -9.58 -7.81 -13.67
N GLY A 34 -9.18 -9.05 -13.91
CA GLY A 34 -9.06 -10.07 -12.85
C GLY A 34 -8.08 -9.69 -11.72
N GLU A 35 -7.21 -8.70 -11.96
CA GLU A 35 -6.28 -8.14 -10.98
C GLU A 35 -6.96 -7.13 -10.02
N THR A 36 -8.11 -6.56 -10.41
CA THR A 36 -8.77 -5.47 -9.65
C THR A 36 -9.60 -6.00 -8.46
N ALA A 37 -9.79 -7.29 -8.33
CA ALA A 37 -10.69 -7.86 -7.33
C ALA A 37 -9.96 -8.81 -6.37
N PRO A 38 -9.31 -8.31 -5.30
CA PRO A 38 -8.63 -9.14 -4.29
C PRO A 38 -9.63 -9.85 -3.33
N TYR A 39 -10.85 -10.13 -3.79
CA TYR A 39 -11.88 -10.75 -2.95
C TYR A 39 -11.49 -12.13 -2.42
N VAL A 40 -10.57 -12.81 -3.11
CA VAL A 40 -10.09 -14.15 -2.71
C VAL A 40 -9.10 -14.06 -1.54
N THR A 41 -8.46 -12.90 -1.35
CA THR A 41 -7.39 -12.68 -0.37
C THR A 41 -7.79 -11.77 0.80
N VAL A 42 -9.09 -11.52 1.01
CA VAL A 42 -9.59 -10.65 2.10
C VAL A 42 -8.99 -10.99 3.46
N PRO A 43 -8.92 -12.26 3.92
CA PRO A 43 -8.32 -12.56 5.22
C PRO A 43 -6.83 -12.23 5.29
N GLN A 44 -6.07 -12.46 4.22
CA GLN A 44 -4.65 -12.13 4.14
C GLN A 44 -4.44 -10.61 4.17
N THR A 45 -5.27 -9.88 3.44
CA THR A 45 -5.27 -8.41 3.41
C THR A 45 -5.55 -7.82 4.80
N LEU A 46 -6.50 -8.38 5.56
CA LEU A 46 -6.78 -7.92 6.93
C LEU A 46 -5.60 -8.16 7.87
N VAL A 47 -4.94 -9.32 7.79
CA VAL A 47 -3.73 -9.62 8.57
C VAL A 47 -2.60 -8.66 8.22
N TYR A 48 -2.43 -8.38 6.92
CA TYR A 48 -1.45 -7.41 6.44
C TYR A 48 -1.69 -6.00 7.00
N PHE A 49 -2.92 -5.50 6.96
CA PHE A 49 -3.23 -4.18 7.53
C PHE A 49 -3.00 -4.13 9.04
N GLY A 50 -3.27 -5.22 9.77
CA GLY A 50 -2.95 -5.31 11.20
C GLY A 50 -1.44 -5.19 11.46
N TRP A 51 -0.62 -5.86 10.68
CA TRP A 51 0.83 -5.75 10.74
C TRP A 51 1.30 -4.34 10.35
N LEU A 52 0.81 -3.81 9.23
CA LEU A 52 1.14 -2.46 8.75
C LEU A 52 0.82 -1.38 9.80
N PHE A 53 -0.29 -1.53 10.53
CA PHE A 53 -0.65 -0.61 11.60
C PHE A 53 0.41 -0.59 12.72
N ILE A 54 0.96 -1.74 13.08
CA ILE A 54 2.04 -1.83 14.06
C ILE A 54 3.31 -1.15 13.53
N GLU A 55 3.61 -1.34 12.26
CA GLU A 55 4.77 -0.70 11.61
C GLU A 55 4.66 0.82 11.58
N ILE A 56 3.46 1.34 11.27
CA ILE A 56 3.15 2.77 11.33
C ILE A 56 3.38 3.33 12.75
N ILE A 57 2.98 2.61 13.81
CA ILE A 57 3.22 3.04 15.20
C ILE A 57 4.72 3.12 15.50
N LYS A 58 5.50 2.13 15.10
CA LYS A 58 6.96 2.13 15.31
C LYS A 58 7.62 3.30 14.58
N ALA A 59 7.25 3.52 13.32
CA ALA A 59 7.77 4.63 12.53
C ALA A 59 7.38 6.01 13.11
N ASN A 60 6.14 6.16 13.62
CA ASN A 60 5.73 7.37 14.34
C ASN A 60 6.64 7.66 15.54
N ILE A 61 6.95 6.64 16.35
CA ILE A 61 7.83 6.80 17.50
C ILE A 61 9.23 7.21 17.05
N ALA A 62 9.76 6.66 15.97
CA ALA A 62 11.07 7.01 15.44
C ALA A 62 11.10 8.48 14.97
N VAL A 63 10.08 8.92 14.21
CA VAL A 63 9.99 10.32 13.75
C VAL A 63 9.83 11.28 14.92
N VAL A 64 8.98 10.98 15.91
CA VAL A 64 8.81 11.82 17.12
C VAL A 64 10.12 11.94 17.86
N ARG A 65 10.87 10.87 18.04
CA ARG A 65 12.19 10.91 18.68
C ARG A 65 13.17 11.80 17.90
N ALA A 66 13.19 11.68 16.57
CA ALA A 66 14.04 12.51 15.72
C ALA A 66 13.70 14.01 15.84
N VAL A 67 12.39 14.34 15.83
CA VAL A 67 11.93 15.74 15.96
C VAL A 67 12.16 16.32 17.35
N MET A 68 12.09 15.51 18.39
CA MET A 68 12.34 15.94 19.79
C MET A 68 13.82 15.91 20.18
N SER A 69 14.69 15.43 19.33
CA SER A 69 16.13 15.44 19.57
C SER A 69 16.68 16.87 19.49
N PRO A 70 17.57 17.28 20.42
CA PRO A 70 18.22 18.59 20.37
C PRO A 70 19.06 18.80 19.11
N ASP A 71 19.64 17.72 18.59
CA ASP A 71 20.35 17.69 17.30
C ASP A 71 19.39 17.22 16.22
N LEU A 72 18.69 18.16 15.61
CA LEU A 72 17.75 17.90 14.53
C LEU A 72 18.53 17.54 13.25
N THR A 73 19.08 16.34 13.19
CA THR A 73 19.79 15.82 12.02
C THR A 73 18.79 15.25 11.00
N VAL A 74 17.99 16.14 10.42
CA VAL A 74 17.16 15.79 9.28
C VAL A 74 18.08 15.67 8.06
N SER A 75 18.15 14.49 7.47
CA SER A 75 18.93 14.20 6.26
C SER A 75 18.03 13.64 5.17
N PRO A 76 17.25 14.51 4.48
CA PRO A 76 16.33 14.06 3.44
C PRO A 76 17.10 13.36 2.33
N THR A 77 16.63 12.16 1.99
CA THR A 77 17.27 11.31 0.98
C THR A 77 16.24 10.85 -0.04
N LEU A 78 16.61 10.86 -1.31
CA LEU A 78 15.82 10.29 -2.38
C LEU A 78 16.48 8.96 -2.79
N THR A 79 15.75 7.86 -2.62
CA THR A 79 16.28 6.52 -2.88
C THR A 79 15.37 5.75 -3.83
N ARG A 80 15.92 4.75 -4.51
CA ARG A 80 15.18 3.84 -5.39
C ARG A 80 15.00 2.52 -4.66
N ILE A 81 13.74 2.16 -4.39
CA ILE A 81 13.37 0.90 -3.75
C ILE A 81 12.96 -0.07 -4.83
N PRO A 82 13.64 -1.22 -4.99
CA PRO A 82 13.26 -2.23 -5.95
C PRO A 82 11.82 -2.71 -5.72
N THR A 83 11.07 -2.86 -6.80
CA THR A 83 9.68 -3.30 -6.79
C THR A 83 9.59 -4.70 -7.40
N PRO A 84 9.55 -5.78 -6.58
CA PRO A 84 9.44 -7.13 -7.08
C PRO A 84 8.00 -7.49 -7.51
N GLN A 85 7.01 -6.64 -7.23
CA GLN A 85 5.62 -6.83 -7.60
C GLN A 85 5.45 -6.78 -9.12
N LYS A 86 4.67 -7.74 -9.63
CA LYS A 86 4.41 -7.91 -11.07
C LYS A 86 3.12 -7.21 -11.51
N THR A 87 2.15 -7.11 -10.57
CA THR A 87 0.84 -6.52 -10.83
C THR A 87 0.80 -5.04 -10.45
N ASP A 88 -0.01 -4.25 -11.15
CA ASP A 88 -0.18 -2.82 -10.85
C ASP A 88 -0.77 -2.62 -9.45
N ILE A 89 -1.70 -3.49 -9.02
CA ILE A 89 -2.27 -3.43 -7.69
C ILE A 89 -1.22 -3.72 -6.60
N GLY A 90 -0.29 -4.64 -6.87
CA GLY A 90 0.83 -4.94 -5.98
C GLY A 90 1.76 -3.75 -5.80
N LYS A 91 2.15 -3.12 -6.90
CA LYS A 91 2.99 -1.91 -6.91
C LYS A 91 2.32 -0.78 -6.14
N VAL A 92 1.03 -0.52 -6.41
CA VAL A 92 0.26 0.54 -5.72
C VAL A 92 0.11 0.24 -4.24
N MET A 93 -0.17 -1.01 -3.86
CA MET A 93 -0.30 -1.40 -2.46
C MET A 93 1.02 -1.22 -1.70
N PHE A 94 2.13 -1.61 -2.30
CA PHE A 94 3.46 -1.41 -1.73
C PHE A 94 3.82 0.08 -1.60
N ALA A 95 3.62 0.88 -2.65
CA ALA A 95 3.86 2.32 -2.65
C ALA A 95 3.02 3.06 -1.59
N ASN A 96 1.73 2.70 -1.46
CA ASN A 96 0.86 3.25 -0.43
C ASN A 96 1.34 2.88 0.98
N SER A 97 1.82 1.67 1.19
CA SER A 97 2.34 1.22 2.48
C SER A 97 3.60 1.98 2.89
N ILE A 98 4.50 2.26 1.94
CA ILE A 98 5.65 3.14 2.15
C ILE A 98 5.19 4.53 2.55
N THR A 99 4.20 5.11 1.85
CA THR A 99 3.69 6.46 2.13
C THR A 99 2.93 6.55 3.45
N LEU A 100 2.25 5.48 3.88
CA LEU A 100 1.58 5.40 5.18
C LEU A 100 2.56 5.32 6.35
N THR A 101 3.80 4.90 6.09
CA THR A 101 4.86 4.85 7.09
C THR A 101 5.44 6.25 7.29
N PRO A 102 5.30 6.87 8.49
CA PRO A 102 5.79 8.22 8.73
C PRO A 102 7.29 8.36 8.46
N GLY A 103 7.63 9.45 7.79
CA GLY A 103 9.01 9.74 7.40
C GLY A 103 9.39 9.28 5.99
N THR A 104 8.49 8.61 5.27
CA THR A 104 8.71 8.20 3.88
C THR A 104 7.54 8.56 2.98
N VAL A 105 7.81 8.89 1.73
CA VAL A 105 6.80 9.20 0.71
C VAL A 105 7.22 8.59 -0.63
N SER A 106 6.34 7.83 -1.23
CA SER A 106 6.50 7.36 -2.62
C SER A 106 6.23 8.51 -3.59
N VAL A 107 7.24 8.88 -4.36
CA VAL A 107 7.20 10.04 -5.27
C VAL A 107 6.83 9.62 -6.67
N ASP A 108 7.33 8.47 -7.12
CA ASP A 108 7.11 7.94 -8.47
C ASP A 108 7.14 6.41 -8.44
N ILE A 109 6.29 5.78 -9.26
CA ILE A 109 6.20 4.33 -9.39
C ILE A 109 6.62 3.97 -10.81
N GLN A 110 7.70 3.23 -10.94
CA GLN A 110 8.22 2.72 -12.22
C GLN A 110 8.10 1.19 -12.27
N ASP A 111 8.44 0.60 -13.41
CA ASP A 111 8.24 -0.83 -13.61
C ASP A 111 9.09 -1.71 -12.68
N ASP A 112 10.29 -1.27 -12.38
CA ASP A 112 11.31 -2.01 -11.63
C ASP A 112 11.62 -1.42 -10.25
N HIS A 113 11.20 -0.17 -9.97
CA HIS A 113 11.46 0.50 -8.70
C HIS A 113 10.45 1.59 -8.36
N ILE A 114 10.34 1.91 -7.09
CA ILE A 114 9.63 3.07 -6.56
C ILE A 114 10.66 4.10 -6.11
N LEU A 115 10.48 5.34 -6.55
CA LEU A 115 11.28 6.46 -6.07
C LEU A 115 10.68 6.94 -4.75
N VAL A 116 11.45 6.84 -3.67
CA VAL A 116 11.01 7.15 -2.31
C VAL A 116 11.82 8.30 -1.75
N HIS A 117 11.14 9.30 -1.22
CA HIS A 117 11.73 10.36 -0.41
C HIS A 117 11.64 9.98 1.07
N ALA A 118 12.78 9.84 1.74
CA ALA A 118 12.89 9.59 3.16
C ALA A 118 13.35 10.82 3.91
N LEU A 119 12.75 11.11 5.06
CA LEU A 119 13.08 12.24 5.94
C LEU A 119 14.45 12.06 6.61
N LEU A 120 14.80 10.84 6.94
CA LEU A 120 16.05 10.46 7.58
C LEU A 120 16.79 9.46 6.68
N SER A 121 18.11 9.59 6.58
CA SER A 121 18.94 8.64 5.81
C SER A 121 18.81 7.20 6.28
N ASP A 122 18.64 7.00 7.59
CA ASP A 122 18.44 5.68 8.19
C ASP A 122 17.13 4.99 7.75
N MET A 123 16.17 5.77 7.25
CA MET A 123 14.88 5.28 6.72
C MET A 123 14.93 5.03 5.20
N SER A 124 16.09 5.15 4.57
CA SER A 124 16.25 5.07 3.11
C SER A 124 16.90 3.77 2.64
N ASP A 125 17.25 2.84 3.53
CA ASP A 125 17.87 1.56 3.16
C ASP A 125 16.85 0.67 2.45
N PRO A 126 17.07 0.28 1.19
CA PRO A 126 16.18 -0.63 0.46
C PRO A 126 15.92 -1.95 1.18
N ALA A 127 16.87 -2.40 2.02
CA ALA A 127 16.72 -3.64 2.77
C ALA A 127 15.60 -3.59 3.83
N ASP A 128 15.29 -2.41 4.36
CA ASP A 128 14.22 -2.25 5.35
C ASP A 128 12.82 -2.36 4.74
N PHE A 129 12.71 -2.13 3.43
CA PHE A 129 11.45 -2.25 2.68
C PHE A 129 11.20 -3.67 2.16
N ALA A 130 12.18 -4.59 2.23
CA ALA A 130 12.05 -5.93 1.68
C ALA A 130 10.91 -6.73 2.36
N GLU A 131 10.80 -6.66 3.68
CA GLU A 131 9.70 -7.31 4.41
C GLU A 131 8.33 -6.73 4.03
N MET A 132 8.25 -5.40 3.86
CA MET A 132 7.02 -4.73 3.44
C MET A 132 6.62 -5.14 2.02
N ALA A 133 7.59 -5.26 1.10
CA ALA A 133 7.37 -5.73 -0.26
C ALA A 133 6.83 -7.16 -0.29
N GLU A 134 7.44 -8.08 0.48
CA GLU A 134 7.00 -9.47 0.59
C GLU A 134 5.57 -9.57 1.16
N ARG A 135 5.30 -8.87 2.26
CA ARG A 135 3.99 -8.91 2.92
C ARG A 135 2.88 -8.25 2.08
N SER A 136 3.19 -7.18 1.36
CA SER A 136 2.21 -6.53 0.48
C SER A 136 1.84 -7.44 -0.71
N ALA A 137 2.79 -8.15 -1.29
CA ALA A 137 2.55 -9.13 -2.33
C ALA A 137 1.73 -10.32 -1.81
N TRP A 138 2.11 -10.88 -0.66
CA TRP A 138 1.35 -11.95 -0.02
C TRP A 138 -0.10 -11.56 0.27
N ALA A 139 -0.35 -10.31 0.67
CA ALA A 139 -1.70 -9.83 0.99
C ALA A 139 -2.67 -9.86 -0.21
N ILE A 140 -2.15 -9.76 -1.42
CA ILE A 140 -2.92 -9.83 -2.66
C ILE A 140 -2.81 -11.19 -3.37
N GLY A 141 -2.08 -12.14 -2.78
CA GLY A 141 -1.86 -13.47 -3.34
C GLY A 141 -0.85 -13.51 -4.49
N GLU A 142 0.04 -12.53 -4.55
CA GLU A 142 1.12 -12.46 -5.52
C GLU A 142 2.37 -13.17 -4.99
N ASP A 143 2.94 -14.07 -5.79
CA ASP A 143 4.20 -14.75 -5.49
C ASP A 143 5.37 -13.96 -6.10
N ILE A 144 6.22 -13.42 -5.23
CA ILE A 144 7.37 -12.62 -5.61
C ILE A 144 8.67 -13.25 -5.11
N ASP A 145 9.72 -13.11 -5.89
CA ASP A 145 11.07 -13.49 -5.49
C ASP A 145 11.78 -12.27 -4.88
N VAL A 146 11.80 -12.20 -3.55
CA VAL A 146 12.53 -11.15 -2.83
C VAL A 146 13.95 -11.66 -2.55
N PRO A 147 15.00 -10.94 -2.97
CA PRO A 147 16.35 -11.30 -2.60
C PRO A 147 16.50 -11.22 -1.07
N ARG A 148 16.55 -12.39 -0.41
CA ARG A 148 16.81 -12.46 1.03
C ARG A 148 18.13 -11.79 1.36
N LYS A 149 18.17 -11.06 2.47
CA LYS A 149 19.44 -10.54 3.02
C LYS A 149 20.46 -11.67 3.05
N ILE A 150 21.61 -11.43 2.41
CA ILE A 150 22.79 -12.30 2.54
C ILE A 150 23.24 -12.20 4.01
N GLY A 151 22.65 -13.00 4.89
CA GLY A 151 22.95 -12.96 6.33
C GLY A 151 22.27 -14.04 7.17
N ASP A 152 21.23 -14.72 6.66
CA ASP A 152 20.52 -15.78 7.41
C ASP A 152 20.91 -17.20 6.97
N ALA A 153 22.17 -17.40 6.54
CA ALA A 153 22.74 -18.72 6.28
C ALA A 153 23.85 -18.98 7.31
N SER A 154 23.47 -19.31 8.55
CA SER A 154 24.33 -20.02 9.49
C SER A 154 23.51 -20.71 10.59
#